data_b78717d4b6f11b5e547a11ae214e486d
#
_entry.id   b78717d4b6f11b5e547a11ae214e486d
#
_cell.length_a   1.000
_cell.length_b   1.000
_cell.length_c   1.000
_cell.angle_alpha   90.00
_cell.angle_beta   90.00
_cell.angle_gamma   90.00
#
_symmetry.space_group_name_H-M   'P 1'
#
loop_
_entity.id
_entity.type
_entity.pdbx_description
1 polymer ?
#
loop_
_entity_poly.entity_id
_entity_poly.type
_entity_poly.pdbx_seq_one_letter_code
_entity_poly.pdbx_strand_id
1 'polypeptide(L)'
;MKKLFLIAATLFILSCIGQEGFAQEKKDSTNFQFTDEVLVPHTSVKDQYRSGTCWSFSGLGFFEAELMRLGKGEYDLSEMFIVHHNYHDKADRFVRFHGTVEFAGGGAFGDVLQIMKHYGIVPEEVYNGLEYGEENHTHAEMDNILRAYLDAVNKNPNKRLSTAWLRGYDGVLDAYLGKIPESFTYKGKKYTPKSFSESLALPYDDYEFYTSFTHHPFYEPFIMEVQDNWRHAKMQNVPIDEFMQIIDNALQKGYTVGWGSDVSENGFLWKKGIAVIPVKATDETADMEALKWNSLSKEEKEKQLKDITDPVPELKITQELRQHAFDNWETTDDHGMLIVGIAKDQNGTKYYKVKNSWAELNNPYKGYFYASEAFVRYKTMNIIIHKDAVPTAIRKKLKK
;
A
#
# COMPACT_ATOMS: atom_id res chain seq x y z
N MET A 1 25.67 75.11 -31.36
CA MET A 1 26.94 74.55 -31.78
C MET A 1 27.47 73.62 -30.72
N LYS A 2 27.97 72.49 -31.15
CA LYS A 2 28.64 71.31 -30.46
C LYS A 2 27.67 70.22 -30.03
N LYS A 3 27.49 69.25 -30.90
CA LYS A 3 28.18 68.03 -31.33
C LYS A 3 28.07 66.89 -30.27
N LEU A 4 27.30 65.94 -30.69
CA LEU A 4 27.21 64.56 -30.38
C LEU A 4 28.55 63.86 -30.07
N PHE A 5 28.56 62.96 -29.13
CA PHE A 5 29.29 61.67 -29.19
C PHE A 5 28.48 60.54 -28.54
N LEU A 6 28.11 59.61 -29.40
CA LEU A 6 27.53 58.32 -29.04
C LEU A 6 28.68 57.34 -28.75
N ILE A 7 28.67 56.69 -27.59
CA ILE A 7 29.51 55.52 -27.35
C ILE A 7 28.61 54.37 -27.05
N ALA A 8 28.55 53.42 -27.96
CA ALA A 8 27.92 52.14 -27.80
C ALA A 8 28.77 51.23 -26.88
N ALA A 9 28.23 50.85 -25.76
CA ALA A 9 28.82 49.77 -24.94
C ALA A 9 28.03 48.48 -25.19
N THR A 10 28.65 47.58 -25.89
CA THR A 10 28.16 46.21 -26.15
C THR A 10 28.39 45.41 -24.88
N LEU A 11 27.32 45.08 -24.16
CA LEU A 11 27.37 44.11 -23.06
C LEU A 11 27.38 42.69 -23.65
N PHE A 12 28.46 42.00 -23.43
CA PHE A 12 28.54 40.53 -23.56
C PHE A 12 27.95 39.94 -22.29
N ILE A 13 26.71 39.47 -22.35
CA ILE A 13 26.16 38.57 -21.33
C ILE A 13 26.50 37.19 -21.75
N LEU A 14 27.55 36.58 -21.15
CA LEU A 14 27.82 35.16 -21.21
C LEU A 14 26.77 34.42 -20.37
N SER A 15 25.89 33.73 -21.05
CA SER A 15 24.93 32.82 -20.46
C SER A 15 25.64 31.58 -19.87
N CYS A 16 25.83 31.55 -18.57
CA CYS A 16 26.02 30.30 -17.84
C CYS A 16 24.65 29.71 -17.51
N ILE A 17 24.00 29.09 -18.48
CA ILE A 17 22.85 28.24 -18.25
C ILE A 17 23.22 26.85 -18.75
N GLY A 18 23.25 25.91 -17.83
CA GLY A 18 23.11 24.51 -18.21
C GLY A 18 24.28 23.60 -17.94
N GLN A 19 24.42 23.15 -16.71
CA GLN A 19 25.07 21.84 -16.43
C GLN A 19 24.49 21.11 -15.21
N GLU A 20 23.49 21.68 -14.50
CA GLU A 20 22.88 20.96 -13.35
C GLU A 20 21.73 20.03 -13.72
N GLY A 21 21.09 20.22 -14.90
CA GLY A 21 19.94 19.39 -15.32
C GLY A 21 20.30 17.99 -15.83
N PHE A 22 21.49 17.83 -16.41
CA PHE A 22 21.90 16.55 -17.03
C PHE A 22 22.41 15.49 -16.04
N ALA A 23 22.83 15.88 -14.84
CA ALA A 23 23.33 14.93 -13.83
C ALA A 23 22.20 14.26 -13.04
N GLN A 24 21.04 14.90 -12.95
CA GLN A 24 19.89 14.39 -12.19
C GLN A 24 19.07 13.38 -12.99
N GLU A 25 18.95 13.55 -14.32
CA GLU A 25 18.25 12.58 -15.19
C GLU A 25 18.94 11.20 -15.24
N LYS A 26 20.27 11.16 -15.13
CA LYS A 26 21.02 9.89 -15.13
C LYS A 26 20.88 9.08 -13.85
N LYS A 27 20.53 9.70 -12.73
CA LYS A 27 20.48 9.06 -11.42
C LYS A 27 19.19 8.28 -11.18
N ASP A 28 18.11 8.68 -11.84
CA ASP A 28 16.77 8.07 -11.71
C ASP A 28 16.44 7.16 -12.92
N SER A 29 17.33 7.00 -13.90
CA SER A 29 17.15 6.08 -15.03
C SER A 29 17.53 4.65 -14.67
N THR A 30 16.86 3.69 -15.28
CA THR A 30 17.14 2.26 -15.13
C THR A 30 17.27 1.59 -16.49
N ASN A 31 18.11 0.56 -16.58
CA ASN A 31 18.26 -0.31 -17.76
C ASN A 31 17.37 -1.57 -17.68
N PHE A 32 16.55 -1.70 -16.64
CA PHE A 32 15.58 -2.77 -16.57
C PHE A 32 14.57 -2.65 -17.71
N GLN A 33 14.32 -3.77 -18.40
CA GLN A 33 13.34 -3.88 -19.46
C GLN A 33 12.36 -4.99 -19.10
N PHE A 34 11.11 -4.63 -18.88
CA PHE A 34 10.09 -5.58 -18.48
C PHE A 34 9.17 -5.94 -19.64
N THR A 35 8.78 -7.21 -19.69
CA THR A 35 7.74 -7.73 -20.56
C THR A 35 6.63 -8.30 -19.70
N ASP A 36 5.44 -7.68 -19.77
CA ASP A 36 4.26 -8.17 -19.06
C ASP A 36 3.78 -9.47 -19.71
N GLU A 37 3.75 -10.58 -18.95
CA GLU A 37 3.23 -11.88 -19.39
C GLU A 37 1.74 -12.05 -19.02
N VAL A 38 1.36 -11.50 -17.88
CA VAL A 38 -0.03 -11.47 -17.38
C VAL A 38 -0.34 -10.07 -16.91
N LEU A 39 -1.47 -9.53 -17.32
CA LEU A 39 -1.99 -8.27 -16.81
C LEU A 39 -3.50 -8.42 -16.58
N VAL A 40 -3.91 -8.27 -15.31
CA VAL A 40 -5.31 -8.36 -14.91
C VAL A 40 -5.96 -6.98 -15.05
N PRO A 41 -7.19 -6.87 -15.61
CA PRO A 41 -7.91 -5.61 -15.65
C PRO A 41 -8.12 -4.99 -14.27
N HIS A 42 -7.84 -3.71 -14.15
CA HIS A 42 -7.95 -2.94 -12.91
C HIS A 42 -8.14 -1.44 -13.21
N THR A 43 -8.58 -0.67 -12.24
CA THR A 43 -8.77 0.79 -12.33
C THR A 43 -7.44 1.53 -12.34
N SER A 44 -7.44 2.81 -12.76
CA SER A 44 -6.26 3.67 -12.78
C SER A 44 -5.61 3.86 -11.40
N VAL A 45 -4.37 4.33 -11.38
CA VAL A 45 -3.68 4.73 -10.15
C VAL A 45 -4.39 5.93 -9.54
N LYS A 46 -4.57 5.92 -8.23
CA LYS A 46 -5.03 7.05 -7.43
C LYS A 46 -3.92 7.49 -6.47
N ASP A 47 -3.95 8.74 -6.02
CA ASP A 47 -2.95 9.30 -5.12
C ASP A 47 -3.50 9.48 -3.70
N GLN A 48 -3.03 8.66 -2.76
CA GLN A 48 -3.34 8.84 -1.34
C GLN A 48 -2.68 10.06 -0.72
N TYR A 49 -1.69 10.64 -1.40
CA TYR A 49 -0.87 11.73 -0.92
C TYR A 49 -0.31 11.49 0.50
N ARG A 50 -0.57 12.38 1.46
CA ARG A 50 -0.05 12.31 2.84
C ARG A 50 -1.13 11.91 3.86
N SER A 51 -1.91 10.88 3.53
CA SER A 51 -3.04 10.47 4.37
C SER A 51 -2.77 9.26 5.27
N GLY A 52 -1.74 8.44 4.96
CA GLY A 52 -1.51 7.17 5.67
C GLY A 52 -2.61 6.12 5.43
N THR A 53 -3.37 6.24 4.33
CA THR A 53 -4.55 5.41 4.05
C THR A 53 -4.35 4.44 2.87
N CYS A 54 -3.12 4.02 2.61
CA CYS A 54 -2.76 3.07 1.55
C CYS A 54 -3.64 1.81 1.53
N TRP A 55 -3.99 1.30 2.71
CA TRP A 55 -4.85 0.14 2.90
C TRP A 55 -6.26 0.34 2.32
N SER A 56 -6.81 1.57 2.39
CA SER A 56 -8.12 1.92 1.81
C SER A 56 -8.01 2.01 0.28
N PHE A 57 -7.01 2.73 -0.24
CA PHE A 57 -6.78 2.87 -1.68
C PHE A 57 -6.52 1.53 -2.37
N SER A 58 -5.64 0.72 -1.81
CA SER A 58 -5.33 -0.59 -2.38
C SER A 58 -6.45 -1.60 -2.19
N GLY A 59 -7.15 -1.55 -1.05
CA GLY A 59 -8.28 -2.41 -0.76
C GLY A 59 -9.47 -2.11 -1.68
N LEU A 60 -9.81 -0.83 -1.91
CA LEU A 60 -10.85 -0.49 -2.89
C LEU A 60 -10.39 -0.77 -4.31
N GLY A 61 -9.13 -0.51 -4.66
CA GLY A 61 -8.59 -0.92 -5.96
C GLY A 61 -8.72 -2.42 -6.22
N PHE A 62 -8.58 -3.27 -5.18
CA PHE A 62 -8.87 -4.69 -5.26
C PHE A 62 -10.36 -4.97 -5.54
N PHE A 63 -11.28 -4.35 -4.81
CA PHE A 63 -12.72 -4.55 -5.01
C PHE A 63 -13.23 -3.95 -6.33
N GLU A 64 -12.67 -2.85 -6.80
CA GLU A 64 -12.93 -2.29 -8.13
C GLU A 64 -12.51 -3.26 -9.24
N ALA A 65 -11.34 -3.88 -9.12
CA ALA A 65 -10.90 -4.93 -10.05
C ALA A 65 -11.82 -6.16 -10.01
N GLU A 66 -12.31 -6.54 -8.83
CA GLU A 66 -13.30 -7.62 -8.69
C GLU A 66 -14.64 -7.28 -9.35
N LEU A 67 -15.09 -6.03 -9.27
CA LEU A 67 -16.30 -5.58 -10.01
C LEU A 67 -16.10 -5.68 -11.51
N MET A 68 -14.95 -5.30 -12.04
CA MET A 68 -14.61 -5.48 -13.46
C MET A 68 -14.59 -6.96 -13.84
N ARG A 69 -13.95 -7.82 -13.03
CA ARG A 69 -13.90 -9.27 -13.25
C ARG A 69 -15.30 -9.91 -13.27
N LEU A 70 -16.20 -9.44 -12.40
CA LEU A 70 -17.59 -9.89 -12.32
C LEU A 70 -18.48 -9.31 -13.43
N GLY A 71 -17.93 -8.53 -14.38
CA GLY A 71 -18.67 -7.90 -15.46
C GLY A 71 -19.63 -6.78 -15.02
N LYS A 72 -19.41 -6.21 -13.84
CA LYS A 72 -20.23 -5.10 -13.32
C LYS A 72 -19.84 -3.74 -13.91
N GLY A 73 -18.69 -3.66 -14.57
CA GLY A 73 -18.11 -2.43 -15.11
C GLY A 73 -17.09 -1.81 -14.15
N GLU A 74 -16.64 -0.62 -14.53
CA GLU A 74 -15.68 0.18 -13.78
C GLU A 74 -16.42 1.09 -12.80
N TYR A 75 -15.95 1.09 -11.57
CA TYR A 75 -16.42 1.95 -10.48
C TYR A 75 -15.24 2.68 -9.88
N ASP A 76 -15.49 3.88 -9.39
CA ASP A 76 -14.61 4.71 -8.60
C ASP A 76 -15.23 4.83 -7.20
N LEU A 77 -14.73 4.06 -6.24
CA LEU A 77 -15.28 3.93 -4.89
C LEU A 77 -14.54 4.87 -3.92
N SER A 78 -15.27 5.43 -2.97
CA SER A 78 -14.73 6.41 -2.03
C SER A 78 -13.82 5.77 -0.96
N GLU A 79 -12.54 6.05 -1.04
CA GLU A 79 -11.57 5.67 -0.02
C GLU A 79 -11.85 6.36 1.32
N MET A 80 -12.26 7.62 1.27
CA MET A 80 -12.50 8.40 2.48
C MET A 80 -13.78 8.00 3.21
N PHE A 81 -14.77 7.43 2.52
CA PHE A 81 -15.91 6.80 3.18
C PHE A 81 -15.46 5.64 4.08
N ILE A 82 -14.56 4.80 3.57
CA ILE A 82 -13.96 3.70 4.34
C ILE A 82 -13.14 4.25 5.50
N VAL A 83 -12.33 5.27 5.26
CA VAL A 83 -11.45 5.90 6.25
C VAL A 83 -12.27 6.51 7.39
N HIS A 84 -13.34 7.27 7.09
CA HIS A 84 -14.21 7.86 8.09
C HIS A 84 -14.78 6.81 9.07
N HIS A 85 -15.37 5.74 8.52
CA HIS A 85 -15.93 4.66 9.34
C HIS A 85 -14.84 3.89 10.11
N ASN A 86 -13.65 3.74 9.53
CA ASN A 86 -12.55 3.09 10.21
C ASN A 86 -12.08 3.88 11.44
N TYR A 87 -11.95 5.21 11.31
CA TYR A 87 -11.62 6.07 12.45
C TYR A 87 -12.68 6.03 13.54
N HIS A 88 -13.97 6.03 13.17
CA HIS A 88 -15.08 5.87 14.12
C HIS A 88 -14.95 4.57 14.92
N ASP A 89 -14.82 3.44 14.25
CA ASP A 89 -14.71 2.11 14.87
C ASP A 89 -13.42 1.98 15.71
N LYS A 90 -12.30 2.52 15.20
CA LYS A 90 -11.04 2.56 15.94
C LYS A 90 -11.15 3.37 17.23
N ALA A 91 -11.84 4.52 17.19
CA ALA A 91 -12.05 5.36 18.36
C ALA A 91 -12.83 4.62 19.46
N ASP A 92 -13.93 3.96 19.10
CA ASP A 92 -14.70 3.16 20.06
C ASP A 92 -13.84 2.05 20.67
N ARG A 93 -13.07 1.33 19.84
CA ARG A 93 -12.18 0.28 20.32
C ARG A 93 -11.05 0.81 21.20
N PHE A 94 -10.40 1.90 20.81
CA PHE A 94 -9.33 2.54 21.58
C PHE A 94 -9.80 2.92 22.99
N VAL A 95 -11.00 3.50 23.08
CA VAL A 95 -11.58 3.87 24.37
C VAL A 95 -11.99 2.65 25.20
N ARG A 96 -12.57 1.60 24.58
CA ARG A 96 -12.87 0.32 25.25
C ARG A 96 -11.65 -0.38 25.82
N PHE A 97 -10.51 -0.26 25.14
CA PHE A 97 -9.22 -0.81 25.57
C PHE A 97 -8.39 0.18 26.42
N HIS A 98 -9.00 1.27 26.88
CA HIS A 98 -8.38 2.29 27.74
C HIS A 98 -7.07 2.86 27.16
N GLY A 99 -7.00 3.00 25.82
CA GLY A 99 -5.84 3.58 25.12
C GLY A 99 -4.65 2.64 24.90
N THR A 100 -4.84 1.33 25.08
CA THR A 100 -3.74 0.34 24.95
C THR A 100 -3.66 -0.36 23.59
N VAL A 101 -4.51 0.03 22.62
CA VAL A 101 -4.43 -0.44 21.23
C VAL A 101 -3.91 0.68 20.33
N GLU A 102 -3.43 0.31 19.15
CA GLU A 102 -2.98 1.29 18.15
C GLU A 102 -4.13 2.20 17.71
N PHE A 103 -3.81 3.48 17.60
CA PHE A 103 -4.67 4.49 17.02
C PHE A 103 -3.85 5.44 16.14
N ALA A 104 -3.87 5.20 14.84
CA ALA A 104 -3.22 5.99 13.80
C ALA A 104 -4.00 5.86 12.47
N GLY A 105 -3.53 6.50 11.41
CA GLY A 105 -4.14 6.46 10.07
C GLY A 105 -4.09 5.10 9.38
N GLY A 106 -3.21 4.18 9.81
CA GLY A 106 -3.06 2.83 9.26
C GLY A 106 -4.30 1.95 9.40
N GLY A 107 -4.32 0.84 8.69
CA GLY A 107 -5.38 -0.16 8.70
C GLY A 107 -5.06 -1.31 7.77
N ALA A 108 -5.96 -2.28 7.66
CA ALA A 108 -5.77 -3.50 6.90
C ALA A 108 -6.87 -3.71 5.85
N PHE A 109 -6.65 -4.58 4.87
CA PHE A 109 -7.68 -4.97 3.89
C PHE A 109 -8.96 -5.50 4.55
N GLY A 110 -8.82 -6.12 5.72
CA GLY A 110 -9.94 -6.57 6.52
C GLY A 110 -10.87 -5.44 6.97
N ASP A 111 -10.33 -4.24 7.18
CA ASP A 111 -11.12 -3.07 7.54
C ASP A 111 -12.01 -2.63 6.37
N VAL A 112 -11.45 -2.58 5.16
CA VAL A 112 -12.22 -2.25 3.94
C VAL A 112 -13.37 -3.22 3.75
N LEU A 113 -13.10 -4.53 3.82
CA LEU A 113 -14.09 -5.58 3.68
C LEU A 113 -15.21 -5.46 4.73
N GLN A 114 -14.84 -5.25 6.00
CA GLN A 114 -15.81 -5.16 7.10
C GLN A 114 -16.66 -3.89 7.00
N ILE A 115 -16.08 -2.77 6.61
CA ILE A 115 -16.80 -1.51 6.47
C ILE A 115 -17.77 -1.59 5.30
N MET A 116 -17.35 -2.09 4.13
CA MET A 116 -18.23 -2.30 2.98
C MET A 116 -19.40 -3.24 3.33
N LYS A 117 -19.11 -4.30 4.08
CA LYS A 117 -20.12 -5.27 4.54
C LYS A 117 -21.07 -4.67 5.57
N HIS A 118 -20.60 -3.82 6.48
CA HIS A 118 -21.38 -3.32 7.62
C HIS A 118 -22.06 -1.97 7.34
N TYR A 119 -21.32 -1.00 6.81
CA TYR A 119 -21.80 0.36 6.57
C TYR A 119 -22.22 0.59 5.11
N GLY A 120 -21.71 -0.21 4.18
CA GLY A 120 -21.88 -0.02 2.75
C GLY A 120 -20.71 0.71 2.13
N ILE A 121 -20.95 1.36 0.99
CA ILE A 121 -19.98 2.15 0.23
C ILE A 121 -20.69 3.20 -0.59
N VAL A 122 -19.97 4.24 -1.02
CA VAL A 122 -20.44 5.27 -1.95
C VAL A 122 -19.42 5.47 -3.08
N PRO A 123 -19.81 6.03 -4.23
CA PRO A 123 -18.88 6.48 -5.25
C PRO A 123 -18.00 7.64 -4.74
N GLU A 124 -16.80 7.78 -5.27
CA GLU A 124 -15.86 8.87 -4.95
C GLU A 124 -16.49 10.25 -5.22
N GLU A 125 -17.20 10.42 -6.33
CA GLU A 125 -17.90 11.68 -6.66
C GLU A 125 -18.97 12.11 -5.65
N VAL A 126 -19.40 11.20 -4.77
CA VAL A 126 -20.39 11.47 -3.72
C VAL A 126 -19.72 11.86 -2.40
N TYR A 127 -18.53 11.35 -2.14
CA TYR A 127 -17.82 11.57 -0.88
C TYR A 127 -16.30 11.46 -1.09
N ASN A 128 -15.63 12.57 -1.31
CA ASN A 128 -14.19 12.61 -1.57
C ASN A 128 -13.34 12.90 -0.32
N GLY A 129 -13.96 13.29 0.81
CA GLY A 129 -13.25 13.52 2.07
C GLY A 129 -12.31 14.73 2.09
N LEU A 130 -12.59 15.79 1.32
CA LEU A 130 -11.76 16.99 1.20
C LEU A 130 -12.50 18.25 1.68
N GLU A 131 -13.06 18.23 2.89
CA GLU A 131 -13.86 19.36 3.44
C GLU A 131 -13.03 20.37 4.26
N TYR A 132 -11.72 20.21 4.32
CA TYR A 132 -10.82 20.99 5.18
C TYR A 132 -9.92 22.00 4.40
N GLY A 133 -10.27 22.28 3.16
CA GLY A 133 -9.63 23.37 2.38
C GLY A 133 -8.33 22.98 1.69
N GLU A 134 -7.97 21.68 1.68
CA GLU A 134 -6.84 21.14 0.95
C GLU A 134 -7.29 20.52 -0.39
N GLU A 135 -6.41 20.54 -1.39
CA GLU A 135 -6.66 19.90 -2.69
C GLU A 135 -6.31 18.39 -2.68
N ASN A 136 -5.51 17.96 -1.70
CA ASN A 136 -5.02 16.57 -1.58
C ASN A 136 -5.14 16.12 -0.13
N HIS A 137 -5.21 14.79 0.07
CA HIS A 137 -5.35 14.18 1.39
C HIS A 137 -4.11 14.40 2.26
N THR A 138 -4.18 15.36 3.20
CA THR A 138 -3.12 15.68 4.16
C THR A 138 -3.66 15.53 5.58
N HIS A 139 -3.49 14.34 6.19
CA HIS A 139 -4.22 13.96 7.40
C HIS A 139 -3.48 14.23 8.72
N ALA A 140 -2.21 14.67 8.69
CA ALA A 140 -1.40 14.79 9.91
C ALA A 140 -2.03 15.68 10.99
N GLU A 141 -2.72 16.78 10.61
CA GLU A 141 -3.43 17.64 11.56
C GLU A 141 -4.63 16.90 12.17
N MET A 142 -5.47 16.31 11.32
CA MET A 142 -6.63 15.53 11.75
C MET A 142 -6.22 14.38 12.67
N ASP A 143 -5.20 13.61 12.31
CA ASP A 143 -4.68 12.49 13.10
C ASP A 143 -4.26 12.91 14.50
N ASN A 144 -3.52 14.02 14.60
CA ASN A 144 -3.07 14.56 15.87
C ASN A 144 -4.25 15.03 16.76
N ILE A 145 -5.23 15.71 16.17
CA ILE A 145 -6.43 16.19 16.88
C ILE A 145 -7.26 15.01 17.36
N LEU A 146 -7.52 14.03 16.50
CA LEU A 146 -8.29 12.83 16.83
C LEU A 146 -7.62 12.03 17.95
N ARG A 147 -6.31 11.86 17.91
CA ARG A 147 -5.55 11.19 18.96
C ARG A 147 -5.60 11.95 20.28
N ALA A 148 -5.37 13.26 20.26
CA ALA A 148 -5.44 14.10 21.46
C ALA A 148 -6.85 14.10 22.08
N TYR A 149 -7.89 14.10 21.25
CA TYR A 149 -9.28 13.97 21.71
C TYR A 149 -9.50 12.68 22.49
N LEU A 150 -9.09 11.54 21.94
CA LEU A 150 -9.25 10.23 22.59
C LEU A 150 -8.40 10.09 23.86
N ASP A 151 -7.19 10.65 23.87
CA ASP A 151 -6.36 10.70 25.08
C ASP A 151 -7.05 11.50 26.21
N ALA A 152 -7.73 12.61 25.87
CA ALA A 152 -8.53 13.37 26.83
C ALA A 152 -9.75 12.58 27.33
N VAL A 153 -10.43 11.83 26.46
CA VAL A 153 -11.53 10.94 26.82
C VAL A 153 -11.06 9.89 27.81
N ASN A 154 -9.93 9.22 27.55
CA ASN A 154 -9.39 8.18 28.44
C ASN A 154 -8.90 8.72 29.78
N LYS A 155 -8.46 9.98 29.84
CA LYS A 155 -8.02 10.67 31.08
C LYS A 155 -9.18 11.31 31.85
N ASN A 156 -10.44 11.00 31.53
CA ASN A 156 -11.62 11.61 32.14
C ASN A 156 -11.63 11.45 33.67
N PRO A 157 -11.61 12.57 34.44
CA PRO A 157 -11.57 12.53 35.91
C PRO A 157 -12.85 11.99 36.55
N ASN A 158 -13.98 12.01 35.84
CA ASN A 158 -15.27 11.57 36.37
C ASN A 158 -15.41 10.05 36.45
N LYS A 159 -14.44 9.28 36.02
CA LYS A 159 -14.41 7.80 36.02
C LYS A 159 -15.62 7.13 35.33
N ARG A 160 -16.38 7.89 34.55
CA ARG A 160 -17.44 7.41 33.68
C ARG A 160 -17.55 8.28 32.45
N LEU A 161 -17.83 7.69 31.31
CA LEU A 161 -18.04 8.41 30.07
C LEU A 161 -19.50 8.75 29.83
N SER A 162 -19.80 9.90 29.29
CA SER A 162 -21.08 10.22 28.71
C SER A 162 -21.21 9.61 27.32
N THR A 163 -22.40 9.61 26.73
CA THR A 163 -22.64 9.23 25.35
C THR A 163 -22.24 10.32 24.34
N ALA A 164 -21.79 11.49 24.82
CA ALA A 164 -21.46 12.64 23.98
C ALA A 164 -20.09 12.56 23.32
N TRP A 165 -19.14 11.86 23.93
CA TRP A 165 -17.75 11.86 23.47
C TRP A 165 -17.59 11.33 22.03
N LEU A 166 -18.31 10.24 21.68
CA LEU A 166 -18.21 9.66 20.33
C LEU A 166 -18.85 10.59 19.29
N ARG A 167 -20.01 11.21 19.60
CA ARG A 167 -20.59 12.21 18.69
C ARG A 167 -19.72 13.45 18.51
N GLY A 168 -19.01 13.88 19.56
CA GLY A 168 -18.05 14.97 19.46
C GLY A 168 -16.82 14.58 18.62
N TYR A 169 -16.38 13.35 18.75
CA TYR A 169 -15.32 12.77 17.91
C TYR A 169 -15.76 12.72 16.43
N ASP A 170 -16.95 12.20 16.14
CA ASP A 170 -17.52 12.16 14.79
C ASP A 170 -17.65 13.58 14.21
N GLY A 171 -18.00 14.57 15.04
CA GLY A 171 -18.04 15.97 14.61
C GLY A 171 -16.68 16.53 14.17
N VAL A 172 -15.58 16.02 14.73
CA VAL A 172 -14.23 16.36 14.24
C VAL A 172 -13.97 15.67 12.90
N LEU A 173 -14.29 14.39 12.77
CA LEU A 173 -14.20 13.66 11.49
C LEU A 173 -15.01 14.36 10.39
N ASP A 174 -16.26 14.73 10.69
CA ASP A 174 -17.15 15.44 9.77
C ASP A 174 -16.58 16.79 9.30
N ALA A 175 -15.83 17.49 10.16
CA ALA A 175 -15.20 18.75 9.82
C ALA A 175 -14.05 18.62 8.82
N TYR A 176 -13.34 17.49 8.83
CA TYR A 176 -12.23 17.22 7.90
C TYR A 176 -12.70 16.46 6.67
N LEU A 177 -13.39 15.36 6.86
CA LEU A 177 -13.73 14.41 5.80
C LEU A 177 -15.14 14.64 5.21
N GLY A 178 -15.97 15.47 5.87
CA GLY A 178 -17.37 15.67 5.50
C GLY A 178 -18.31 14.67 6.18
N LYS A 179 -19.59 15.02 6.20
CA LYS A 179 -20.63 14.16 6.76
C LYS A 179 -20.90 12.98 5.85
N ILE A 180 -20.99 11.80 6.44
CA ILE A 180 -21.44 10.60 5.74
C ILE A 180 -22.85 10.82 5.18
N PRO A 181 -23.08 10.63 3.87
CA PRO A 181 -24.40 10.85 3.26
C PRO A 181 -25.39 9.77 3.68
N GLU A 182 -26.56 10.17 4.17
CA GLU A 182 -27.66 9.22 4.44
C GLU A 182 -28.22 8.61 3.15
N SER A 183 -28.29 9.41 2.08
CA SER A 183 -28.69 8.98 0.74
C SER A 183 -28.08 9.89 -0.34
N PHE A 184 -27.93 9.36 -1.54
CA PHE A 184 -27.38 10.06 -2.68
C PHE A 184 -28.00 9.57 -4.00
N THR A 185 -27.78 10.31 -5.08
CA THR A 185 -28.17 9.90 -6.43
C THR A 185 -26.92 9.59 -7.24
N TYR A 186 -26.85 8.40 -7.83
CA TYR A 186 -25.76 7.97 -8.69
C TYR A 186 -26.33 7.36 -9.97
N LYS A 187 -25.85 7.82 -11.11
CA LYS A 187 -26.35 7.40 -12.45
C LYS A 187 -27.90 7.41 -12.54
N GLY A 188 -28.53 8.48 -11.98
CA GLY A 188 -29.97 8.70 -12.04
C GLY A 188 -30.83 7.87 -11.08
N LYS A 189 -30.21 7.04 -10.22
CA LYS A 189 -30.91 6.23 -9.22
C LYS A 189 -30.53 6.66 -7.81
N LYS A 190 -31.54 6.70 -6.90
CA LYS A 190 -31.32 7.03 -5.49
C LYS A 190 -30.87 5.80 -4.71
N TYR A 191 -29.87 6.00 -3.85
CA TYR A 191 -29.29 4.97 -2.99
C TYR A 191 -29.07 5.50 -1.57
N THR A 192 -28.97 4.58 -0.61
CA THR A 192 -28.22 4.73 0.62
C THR A 192 -26.85 4.05 0.44
N PRO A 193 -25.83 4.32 1.26
CA PRO A 193 -24.54 3.60 1.16
C PRO A 193 -24.71 2.08 1.16
N LYS A 194 -25.62 1.58 2.00
CA LYS A 194 -25.93 0.15 2.11
C LYS A 194 -26.57 -0.41 0.84
N SER A 195 -27.61 0.25 0.33
CA SER A 195 -28.29 -0.22 -0.89
C SER A 195 -27.42 -0.11 -2.15
N PHE A 196 -26.47 0.82 -2.18
CA PHE A 196 -25.47 0.89 -3.23
C PHE A 196 -24.51 -0.29 -3.17
N SER A 197 -23.94 -0.58 -1.99
CA SER A 197 -23.09 -1.76 -1.75
C SER A 197 -23.80 -3.06 -2.14
N GLU A 198 -25.05 -3.24 -1.77
CA GLU A 198 -25.87 -4.39 -2.16
C GLU A 198 -26.07 -4.50 -3.68
N SER A 199 -26.22 -3.36 -4.38
CA SER A 199 -26.36 -3.33 -5.83
C SER A 199 -25.09 -3.75 -6.59
N LEU A 200 -23.91 -3.61 -5.98
CA LEU A 200 -22.64 -4.08 -6.51
C LEU A 200 -22.56 -5.62 -6.50
N ALA A 201 -23.28 -6.27 -5.58
CA ALA A 201 -23.36 -7.72 -5.45
C ALA A 201 -21.98 -8.40 -5.32
N LEU A 202 -21.05 -7.78 -4.56
CA LEU A 202 -19.78 -8.38 -4.22
C LEU A 202 -19.99 -9.54 -3.24
N PRO A 203 -19.38 -10.71 -3.46
CA PRO A 203 -19.51 -11.85 -2.57
C PRO A 203 -18.55 -11.74 -1.38
N TYR A 204 -18.83 -10.83 -0.44
CA TYR A 204 -17.93 -10.47 0.67
C TYR A 204 -17.38 -11.66 1.47
N ASP A 205 -18.12 -12.76 1.57
CA ASP A 205 -17.69 -13.97 2.29
C ASP A 205 -16.76 -14.87 1.46
N ASP A 206 -16.48 -14.49 0.22
CA ASP A 206 -15.60 -15.24 -0.68
C ASP A 206 -14.17 -14.69 -0.71
N TYR A 207 -13.88 -13.62 0.05
CA TYR A 207 -12.55 -13.05 0.16
C TYR A 207 -11.83 -13.54 1.40
N GLU A 208 -10.62 -14.01 1.21
CA GLU A 208 -9.80 -14.67 2.22
C GLU A 208 -8.45 -13.98 2.35
N PHE A 209 -7.87 -14.02 3.57
CA PHE A 209 -6.56 -13.44 3.87
C PHE A 209 -5.54 -14.56 4.05
N TYR A 210 -4.35 -14.38 3.49
CA TYR A 210 -3.26 -15.35 3.58
C TYR A 210 -1.97 -14.68 4.03
N THR A 211 -1.14 -15.46 4.73
CA THR A 211 0.22 -15.12 5.14
C THR A 211 1.08 -16.38 5.22
N SER A 212 2.38 -16.22 5.52
CA SER A 212 3.33 -17.34 5.60
C SER A 212 4.37 -17.09 6.69
N PHE A 213 4.11 -17.58 7.91
CA PHE A 213 5.03 -17.48 9.05
C PHE A 213 5.06 -18.76 9.88
N THR A 214 6.23 -19.10 10.48
CA THR A 214 6.44 -20.36 11.19
C THR A 214 6.13 -20.31 12.68
N HIS A 215 5.93 -19.12 13.27
CA HIS A 215 5.58 -19.00 14.69
C HIS A 215 4.16 -19.45 15.02
N HIS A 216 3.34 -19.70 13.98
CA HIS A 216 2.05 -20.39 14.08
C HIS A 216 2.00 -21.61 13.13
N PRO A 217 1.18 -22.64 13.44
CA PRO A 217 1.04 -23.80 12.59
C PRO A 217 0.56 -23.45 11.18
N PHE A 218 1.13 -24.10 10.17
CA PHE A 218 0.59 -24.00 8.81
C PHE A 218 -0.76 -24.68 8.67
N TYR A 219 -1.56 -24.18 7.73
CA TYR A 219 -2.93 -24.60 7.40
C TYR A 219 -3.95 -24.33 8.51
N GLU A 220 -3.59 -23.55 9.50
CA GLU A 220 -4.48 -23.05 10.56
C GLU A 220 -4.57 -21.53 10.49
N PRO A 221 -5.77 -20.94 10.70
CA PRO A 221 -5.90 -19.49 10.74
C PRO A 221 -5.41 -18.95 12.08
N PHE A 222 -4.68 -17.85 12.05
CA PHE A 222 -4.25 -17.11 13.25
C PHE A 222 -4.46 -15.61 13.09
N ILE A 223 -4.40 -14.88 14.19
CA ILE A 223 -4.43 -13.42 14.22
C ILE A 223 -2.98 -12.95 14.09
N MET A 224 -2.65 -12.34 12.96
CA MET A 224 -1.31 -11.81 12.72
C MET A 224 -1.04 -10.63 13.65
N GLU A 225 0.10 -10.68 14.33
CA GLU A 225 0.53 -9.73 15.37
C GLU A 225 1.22 -8.51 14.74
N VAL A 226 0.43 -7.69 14.04
CA VAL A 226 0.84 -6.38 13.53
C VAL A 226 -0.14 -5.31 14.00
N GLN A 227 0.36 -4.09 14.17
CA GLN A 227 -0.41 -2.98 14.75
C GLN A 227 -1.65 -2.66 13.92
N ASP A 228 -1.53 -2.67 12.60
CA ASP A 228 -2.62 -2.35 11.67
C ASP A 228 -3.71 -3.43 11.59
N ASN A 229 -3.44 -4.65 12.10
CA ASN A 229 -4.48 -5.67 12.30
C ASN A 229 -5.27 -5.45 13.61
N TRP A 230 -5.65 -4.21 13.87
CA TRP A 230 -6.33 -3.78 15.10
C TRP A 230 -7.71 -4.43 15.30
N ARG A 231 -8.36 -4.92 14.23
CA ARG A 231 -9.61 -5.71 14.32
C ARG A 231 -9.37 -7.16 14.69
N HIS A 232 -8.12 -7.61 14.75
CA HIS A 232 -7.75 -9.00 14.99
C HIS A 232 -8.33 -9.94 13.93
N ALA A 233 -8.27 -9.54 12.66
CA ALA A 233 -8.66 -10.40 11.54
C ALA A 233 -7.74 -11.63 11.48
N LYS A 234 -8.35 -12.78 11.25
CA LYS A 234 -7.61 -14.04 11.07
C LYS A 234 -7.14 -14.17 9.63
N MET A 235 -5.94 -14.70 9.46
CA MET A 235 -5.32 -15.01 8.18
C MET A 235 -4.99 -16.50 8.10
N GLN A 236 -5.19 -17.12 6.95
CA GLN A 236 -4.77 -18.48 6.68
C GLN A 236 -3.24 -18.51 6.55
N ASN A 237 -2.59 -19.41 7.27
CA ASN A 237 -1.15 -19.55 7.26
C ASN A 237 -0.74 -20.74 6.36
N VAL A 238 0.11 -20.51 5.37
CA VAL A 238 0.59 -21.55 4.46
C VAL A 238 2.11 -21.46 4.29
N PRO A 239 2.81 -22.57 3.92
CA PRO A 239 4.23 -22.50 3.59
C PRO A 239 4.51 -21.50 2.46
N ILE A 240 5.70 -20.88 2.47
CA ILE A 240 6.08 -19.80 1.53
C ILE A 240 5.92 -20.20 0.05
N ASP A 241 6.25 -21.42 -0.32
CA ASP A 241 6.11 -21.87 -1.71
C ASP A 241 4.65 -22.02 -2.13
N GLU A 242 3.78 -22.46 -1.22
CA GLU A 242 2.34 -22.49 -1.47
C GLU A 242 1.74 -21.07 -1.47
N PHE A 243 2.27 -20.19 -0.65
CA PHE A 243 1.89 -18.78 -0.64
C PHE A 243 2.18 -18.11 -1.99
N MET A 244 3.37 -18.33 -2.56
CA MET A 244 3.70 -17.83 -3.89
C MET A 244 2.85 -18.49 -4.99
N GLN A 245 2.55 -19.78 -4.88
CA GLN A 245 1.64 -20.45 -5.81
C GLN A 245 0.22 -19.85 -5.79
N ILE A 246 -0.25 -19.40 -4.63
CA ILE A 246 -1.54 -18.71 -4.51
C ILE A 246 -1.53 -17.40 -5.30
N ILE A 247 -0.48 -16.57 -5.15
CA ILE A 247 -0.34 -15.31 -5.88
C ILE A 247 -0.29 -15.57 -7.40
N ASP A 248 0.54 -16.51 -7.85
CA ASP A 248 0.68 -16.82 -9.26
C ASP A 248 -0.62 -17.34 -9.87
N ASN A 249 -1.28 -18.28 -9.17
CA ASN A 249 -2.56 -18.84 -9.64
C ASN A 249 -3.66 -17.78 -9.70
N ALA A 250 -3.69 -16.83 -8.75
CA ALA A 250 -4.64 -15.73 -8.76
C ALA A 250 -4.47 -14.90 -10.04
N LEU A 251 -3.27 -14.42 -10.32
CA LEU A 251 -2.98 -13.58 -11.48
C LEU A 251 -3.24 -14.32 -12.80
N GLN A 252 -2.82 -15.57 -12.92
CA GLN A 252 -3.04 -16.41 -14.10
C GLN A 252 -4.53 -16.69 -14.38
N LYS A 253 -5.37 -16.68 -13.35
CA LYS A 253 -6.83 -16.82 -13.45
C LYS A 253 -7.58 -15.49 -13.59
N GLY A 254 -6.87 -14.37 -13.69
CA GLY A 254 -7.49 -13.05 -13.87
C GLY A 254 -8.00 -12.41 -12.57
N TYR A 255 -7.46 -12.79 -11.42
CA TYR A 255 -7.68 -12.12 -10.13
C TYR A 255 -6.50 -11.23 -9.79
N THR A 256 -6.76 -10.04 -9.31
CA THR A 256 -5.74 -9.21 -8.65
C THR A 256 -5.46 -9.72 -7.24
N VAL A 257 -4.37 -9.26 -6.64
CA VAL A 257 -4.00 -9.60 -5.26
C VAL A 257 -3.78 -8.33 -4.46
N GLY A 258 -4.61 -8.06 -3.45
CA GLY A 258 -4.32 -7.00 -2.49
C GLY A 258 -3.12 -7.42 -1.66
N TRP A 259 -2.12 -6.56 -1.54
CA TRP A 259 -0.78 -6.91 -1.07
C TRP A 259 -0.29 -5.96 0.01
N GLY A 260 -0.21 -6.43 1.25
CA GLY A 260 0.46 -5.77 2.37
C GLY A 260 1.93 -6.14 2.41
N SER A 261 2.82 -5.15 2.45
CA SER A 261 4.27 -5.37 2.33
C SER A 261 5.06 -4.31 3.08
N ASP A 262 6.29 -4.67 3.42
CA ASP A 262 7.32 -3.73 3.83
C ASP A 262 7.93 -3.07 2.59
N VAL A 263 7.91 -1.73 2.56
CA VAL A 263 8.54 -0.90 1.51
C VAL A 263 9.65 -0.01 2.08
N SER A 264 9.94 -0.10 3.37
CA SER A 264 11.07 0.58 4.02
C SER A 264 12.43 -0.08 3.71
N GLU A 265 12.42 -1.13 2.90
CA GLU A 265 13.59 -1.85 2.39
C GLU A 265 14.42 -1.00 1.43
N ASN A 266 15.75 -1.05 1.57
CA ASN A 266 16.68 -0.30 0.71
C ASN A 266 16.59 -0.68 -0.78
N GLY A 267 16.15 -1.89 -1.08
CA GLY A 267 15.91 -2.36 -2.46
C GLY A 267 14.59 -1.90 -3.05
N PHE A 268 13.74 -1.18 -2.31
CA PHE A 268 12.55 -0.54 -2.83
C PHE A 268 12.91 0.82 -3.48
N LEU A 269 13.06 0.83 -4.78
CA LEU A 269 13.57 1.97 -5.55
C LEU A 269 12.43 2.62 -6.35
N TRP A 270 11.52 3.30 -5.67
CA TRP A 270 10.32 3.92 -6.25
C TRP A 270 10.59 4.74 -7.50
N LYS A 271 11.59 5.64 -7.46
CA LYS A 271 11.95 6.50 -8.61
C LYS A 271 12.47 5.73 -9.82
N LYS A 272 12.93 4.49 -9.64
CA LYS A 272 13.35 3.58 -10.70
C LYS A 272 12.25 2.60 -11.09
N GLY A 273 11.16 2.55 -10.32
CA GLY A 273 10.02 1.67 -10.54
C GLY A 273 10.34 0.20 -10.33
N ILE A 274 11.26 -0.12 -9.43
CA ILE A 274 11.68 -1.50 -9.12
C ILE A 274 11.76 -1.75 -7.62
N ALA A 275 11.55 -3.01 -7.24
CA ALA A 275 11.79 -3.50 -5.89
C ALA A 275 12.50 -4.85 -5.96
N VAL A 276 13.72 -4.94 -5.38
CA VAL A 276 14.63 -6.09 -5.48
C VAL A 276 15.28 -6.37 -4.12
N ILE A 277 15.74 -7.60 -3.90
CA ILE A 277 16.54 -8.01 -2.73
C ILE A 277 17.94 -8.44 -3.19
N PRO A 278 18.85 -7.50 -3.43
CA PRO A 278 20.18 -7.83 -3.91
C PRO A 278 20.91 -8.74 -2.92
N VAL A 279 21.70 -9.68 -3.43
CA VAL A 279 22.65 -10.42 -2.59
C VAL A 279 23.56 -9.39 -1.94
N LYS A 280 23.35 -9.16 -0.66
CA LYS A 280 24.38 -8.51 0.17
C LYS A 280 25.46 -9.56 0.33
N ALA A 281 26.70 -9.22 0.05
CA ALA A 281 27.82 -10.10 0.40
C ALA A 281 27.81 -10.29 1.91
N THR A 282 27.11 -11.35 2.37
CA THR A 282 27.07 -11.77 3.77
C THR A 282 28.17 -12.79 4.02
N ASP A 283 28.47 -13.05 5.30
CA ASP A 283 29.53 -13.97 5.74
C ASP A 283 29.45 -15.41 5.17
N GLU A 284 28.39 -15.75 4.46
CA GLU A 284 28.16 -17.06 3.84
C GLU A 284 28.85 -17.23 2.46
N THR A 285 29.23 -16.13 1.81
CA THR A 285 30.05 -16.19 0.59
C THR A 285 31.50 -15.85 0.92
N ALA A 286 32.33 -16.87 1.10
CA ALA A 286 33.78 -16.75 1.37
C ALA A 286 34.60 -16.23 0.17
N ASP A 287 34.02 -15.31 -0.60
CA ASP A 287 34.53 -14.82 -1.85
C ASP A 287 35.02 -13.35 -1.68
N MET A 288 35.90 -12.89 -2.56
CA MET A 288 36.52 -11.56 -2.49
C MET A 288 35.49 -10.41 -2.55
N GLU A 289 34.33 -10.61 -3.15
CA GLU A 289 33.23 -9.63 -3.20
C GLU A 289 32.55 -9.47 -1.82
N ALA A 290 32.39 -10.56 -1.07
CA ALA A 290 31.85 -10.54 0.29
C ALA A 290 32.75 -9.74 1.24
N LEU A 291 34.07 -9.97 1.15
CA LEU A 291 35.05 -9.23 1.95
C LEU A 291 35.03 -7.74 1.61
N LYS A 292 34.90 -7.39 0.33
CA LYS A 292 34.78 -6.00 -0.13
C LYS A 292 33.50 -5.34 0.39
N TRP A 293 32.36 -6.03 0.30
CA TRP A 293 31.10 -5.52 0.82
C TRP A 293 31.14 -5.32 2.34
N ASN A 294 31.67 -6.27 3.09
CA ASN A 294 31.77 -6.19 4.55
C ASN A 294 32.68 -5.05 5.03
N SER A 295 33.63 -4.61 4.19
CA SER A 295 34.51 -3.47 4.48
C SER A 295 33.85 -2.10 4.25
N LEU A 296 32.68 -2.04 3.60
CA LEU A 296 31.99 -0.78 3.34
C LEU A 296 31.26 -0.25 4.58
N SER A 297 31.24 1.08 4.74
CA SER A 297 30.40 1.75 5.72
C SER A 297 28.92 1.57 5.40
N LYS A 298 28.03 1.86 6.37
CA LYS A 298 26.58 1.82 6.16
C LYS A 298 26.15 2.75 5.02
N GLU A 299 26.70 3.96 4.97
CA GLU A 299 26.44 4.97 3.94
C GLU A 299 26.88 4.51 2.55
N GLU A 300 28.03 3.85 2.45
CA GLU A 300 28.54 3.31 1.17
C GLU A 300 27.67 2.14 0.70
N LYS A 301 27.21 1.27 1.59
CA LYS A 301 26.27 0.19 1.30
C LYS A 301 24.94 0.75 0.80
N GLU A 302 24.38 1.74 1.48
CA GLU A 302 23.15 2.42 1.05
C GLU A 302 23.30 3.11 -0.29
N LYS A 303 24.45 3.72 -0.56
CA LYS A 303 24.75 4.36 -1.83
C LYS A 303 24.79 3.34 -2.98
N GLN A 304 25.48 2.20 -2.79
CA GLN A 304 25.52 1.15 -3.81
C GLN A 304 24.15 0.56 -4.13
N LEU A 305 23.29 0.39 -3.13
CA LEU A 305 21.89 -0.05 -3.35
C LEU A 305 21.07 0.98 -4.12
N LYS A 306 21.27 2.28 -3.86
CA LYS A 306 20.63 3.36 -4.62
C LYS A 306 21.13 3.46 -6.07
N ASP A 307 22.30 2.95 -6.36
CA ASP A 307 22.92 2.98 -7.70
C ASP A 307 22.57 1.77 -8.58
N ILE A 308 21.69 0.84 -8.11
CA ILE A 308 21.20 -0.28 -8.92
C ILE A 308 20.45 0.28 -10.14
N THR A 309 21.00 0.06 -11.33
CA THR A 309 20.42 0.43 -12.63
C THR A 309 20.13 -0.77 -13.51
N ASP A 310 20.73 -1.90 -13.23
CA ASP A 310 20.67 -3.15 -14.01
C ASP A 310 20.17 -4.30 -13.13
N PRO A 311 19.63 -5.37 -13.72
CA PRO A 311 19.31 -6.59 -12.99
C PRO A 311 20.51 -7.14 -12.24
N VAL A 312 20.33 -7.39 -10.95
CA VAL A 312 21.36 -7.88 -10.03
C VAL A 312 20.99 -9.27 -9.51
N PRO A 313 21.96 -10.10 -9.11
CA PRO A 313 21.69 -11.32 -8.38
C PRO A 313 20.92 -11.02 -7.08
N GLU A 314 19.88 -11.81 -6.80
CA GLU A 314 19.05 -11.62 -5.61
C GLU A 314 19.18 -12.77 -4.63
N LEU A 315 18.93 -12.47 -3.36
CA LEU A 315 18.91 -13.43 -2.26
C LEU A 315 17.90 -14.54 -2.54
N LYS A 316 18.29 -15.78 -2.26
CA LYS A 316 17.37 -16.92 -2.24
C LYS A 316 16.59 -16.89 -0.93
N ILE A 317 15.34 -16.49 -0.99
CA ILE A 317 14.49 -16.35 0.19
C ILE A 317 13.95 -17.71 0.61
N THR A 318 14.29 -18.14 1.83
CA THR A 318 13.74 -19.33 2.49
C THR A 318 12.65 -18.95 3.49
N GLN A 319 11.91 -19.96 3.96
CA GLN A 319 10.90 -19.77 5.01
C GLN A 319 11.53 -19.26 6.31
N GLU A 320 12.70 -19.78 6.67
CA GLU A 320 13.45 -19.40 7.88
C GLU A 320 13.94 -17.97 7.80
N LEU A 321 14.52 -17.57 6.65
CA LEU A 321 14.99 -16.19 6.45
C LEU A 321 13.85 -15.20 6.56
N ARG A 322 12.69 -15.52 5.94
CA ARG A 322 11.48 -14.70 6.04
C ARG A 322 10.98 -14.57 7.48
N GLN A 323 10.93 -15.69 8.23
CA GLN A 323 10.52 -15.67 9.64
C GLN A 323 11.49 -14.84 10.49
N HIS A 324 12.79 -15.04 10.31
CA HIS A 324 13.80 -14.29 11.04
C HIS A 324 13.67 -12.77 10.84
N ALA A 325 13.42 -12.34 9.59
CA ALA A 325 13.24 -10.92 9.27
C ALA A 325 11.97 -10.30 9.92
N PHE A 326 10.91 -11.09 10.08
CA PHE A 326 9.73 -10.67 10.82
C PHE A 326 10.03 -10.57 12.34
N ASP A 327 10.69 -11.57 12.90
CA ASP A 327 10.97 -11.65 14.35
C ASP A 327 11.95 -10.55 14.81
N ASN A 328 12.89 -10.13 13.95
CA ASN A 328 13.90 -9.12 14.27
C ASN A 328 13.60 -7.72 13.74
N TRP A 329 12.39 -7.52 13.16
CA TRP A 329 11.90 -6.25 12.60
C TRP A 329 12.65 -5.74 11.37
N GLU A 330 13.32 -6.62 10.64
CA GLU A 330 13.83 -6.32 9.29
C GLU A 330 12.71 -6.28 8.26
N THR A 331 11.57 -6.88 8.58
CA THR A 331 10.34 -6.80 7.78
C THR A 331 9.19 -6.37 8.67
N THR A 332 8.57 -5.24 8.34
CA THR A 332 7.46 -4.62 9.07
C THR A 332 6.24 -4.42 8.17
N ASP A 333 5.09 -4.10 8.78
CA ASP A 333 3.85 -3.83 8.04
C ASP A 333 3.77 -2.33 7.73
N ASP A 334 4.11 -1.94 6.49
CA ASP A 334 4.27 -0.53 6.13
C ASP A 334 3.24 -0.02 5.13
N HIS A 335 2.88 -0.85 4.13
CA HIS A 335 2.19 -0.33 2.96
C HIS A 335 1.27 -1.35 2.29
N GLY A 336 0.07 -0.89 1.94
CA GLY A 336 -0.90 -1.66 1.15
C GLY A 336 -0.85 -1.28 -0.34
N MET A 337 -0.81 -2.28 -1.23
CA MET A 337 -0.71 -2.13 -2.68
C MET A 337 -1.54 -3.19 -3.40
N LEU A 338 -1.54 -3.18 -4.73
CA LEU A 338 -2.27 -4.16 -5.54
C LEU A 338 -1.34 -4.82 -6.57
N ILE A 339 -1.14 -6.13 -6.49
CA ILE A 339 -0.46 -6.87 -7.55
C ILE A 339 -1.46 -7.11 -8.68
N VAL A 340 -1.10 -6.66 -9.89
CA VAL A 340 -1.97 -6.67 -11.06
C VAL A 340 -1.44 -7.51 -12.22
N GLY A 341 -0.22 -8.03 -12.12
CA GLY A 341 0.35 -8.79 -13.23
C GLY A 341 1.64 -9.54 -12.90
N ILE A 342 2.07 -10.35 -13.85
CA ILE A 342 3.35 -11.06 -13.87
C ILE A 342 4.14 -10.53 -15.06
N ALA A 343 5.42 -10.25 -14.85
CA ALA A 343 6.34 -9.80 -15.87
C ALA A 343 7.68 -10.53 -15.77
N LYS A 344 8.50 -10.38 -16.80
CA LYS A 344 9.91 -10.78 -16.80
C LYS A 344 10.81 -9.64 -17.20
N ASP A 345 12.00 -9.59 -16.61
CA ASP A 345 13.06 -8.72 -17.09
C ASP A 345 13.74 -9.27 -18.34
N GLN A 346 14.72 -8.54 -18.88
CA GLN A 346 15.48 -8.95 -20.07
C GLN A 346 16.30 -10.25 -19.89
N ASN A 347 16.53 -10.69 -18.65
CA ASN A 347 17.24 -11.92 -18.32
C ASN A 347 16.28 -13.11 -18.08
N GLY A 348 14.97 -12.86 -18.15
CA GLY A 348 13.93 -13.84 -17.88
C GLY A 348 13.61 -14.02 -16.39
N THR A 349 14.13 -13.17 -15.51
CA THR A 349 13.80 -13.17 -14.07
C THR A 349 12.36 -12.70 -13.88
N LYS A 350 11.62 -13.40 -13.03
CA LYS A 350 10.21 -13.13 -12.75
C LYS A 350 10.04 -11.94 -11.82
N TYR A 351 9.10 -11.08 -12.19
CA TYR A 351 8.63 -9.93 -11.44
C TYR A 351 7.11 -9.91 -11.35
N TYR A 352 6.60 -9.19 -10.38
CA TYR A 352 5.18 -8.85 -10.27
C TYR A 352 5.01 -7.36 -10.57
N LYS A 353 4.04 -7.05 -11.43
CA LYS A 353 3.62 -5.67 -11.67
C LYS A 353 2.68 -5.23 -10.57
N VAL A 354 3.02 -4.14 -9.90
CA VAL A 354 2.30 -3.63 -8.73
C VAL A 354 1.77 -2.24 -9.03
N LYS A 355 0.47 -2.05 -8.79
CA LYS A 355 -0.20 -0.75 -8.76
C LYS A 355 -0.03 -0.17 -7.35
N ASN A 356 0.61 1.00 -7.25
CA ASN A 356 0.74 1.75 -6.01
C ASN A 356 -0.36 2.82 -5.91
N SER A 357 -0.45 3.48 -4.76
CA SER A 357 -1.35 4.61 -4.48
C SER A 357 -0.59 5.92 -4.25
N TRP A 358 0.51 6.12 -4.98
CA TRP A 358 1.30 7.35 -4.97
C TRP A 358 1.22 8.05 -6.32
N ALA A 359 1.43 9.38 -6.33
CA ALA A 359 1.39 10.18 -7.55
C ALA A 359 2.25 9.55 -8.66
N GLU A 360 1.77 9.68 -9.88
CA GLU A 360 2.47 9.19 -11.08
C GLU A 360 3.81 9.92 -11.33
N LEU A 361 3.99 11.09 -10.71
CA LEU A 361 5.18 11.91 -10.83
C LEU A 361 6.41 11.22 -10.23
N ASN A 362 7.55 11.36 -10.91
CA ASN A 362 8.84 10.79 -10.49
C ASN A 362 8.89 9.26 -10.47
N ASN A 363 8.03 8.59 -11.23
CA ASN A 363 8.05 7.15 -11.43
C ASN A 363 7.95 6.82 -12.92
N PRO A 364 8.87 6.01 -13.50
CA PRO A 364 8.94 5.74 -14.94
C PRO A 364 7.74 4.96 -15.48
N TYR A 365 6.99 4.29 -14.60
CA TYR A 365 5.85 3.44 -14.93
C TYR A 365 4.50 4.03 -14.47
N LYS A 366 4.42 5.36 -14.28
CA LYS A 366 3.18 6.08 -13.98
C LYS A 366 2.40 5.51 -12.78
N GLY A 367 3.08 5.40 -11.64
CA GLY A 367 2.49 4.90 -10.40
C GLY A 367 2.50 3.37 -10.24
N TYR A 368 3.07 2.64 -11.22
CA TYR A 368 3.36 1.22 -11.11
C TYR A 368 4.84 0.99 -10.82
N PHE A 369 5.16 -0.21 -10.35
CA PHE A 369 6.53 -0.68 -10.24
C PHE A 369 6.58 -2.20 -10.41
N TYR A 370 7.78 -2.74 -10.57
CA TYR A 370 8.01 -4.17 -10.70
C TYR A 370 8.77 -4.69 -9.48
N ALA A 371 8.12 -5.56 -8.71
CA ALA A 371 8.70 -6.24 -7.56
C ALA A 371 9.20 -7.63 -7.98
N SER A 372 10.46 -7.94 -7.71
CA SER A 372 10.99 -9.27 -7.99
C SER A 372 10.30 -10.36 -7.16
N GLU A 373 10.37 -11.61 -7.61
CA GLU A 373 9.85 -12.72 -6.82
C GLU A 373 10.53 -12.80 -5.44
N ALA A 374 11.83 -12.50 -5.36
CA ALA A 374 12.56 -12.46 -4.11
C ALA A 374 12.01 -11.39 -3.16
N PHE A 375 11.72 -10.18 -3.68
CA PHE A 375 11.13 -9.11 -2.88
C PHE A 375 9.75 -9.52 -2.33
N VAL A 376 8.87 -10.02 -3.18
CA VAL A 376 7.53 -10.46 -2.77
C VAL A 376 7.60 -11.61 -1.75
N ARG A 377 8.47 -12.59 -1.96
CA ARG A 377 8.71 -13.69 -0.99
C ARG A 377 9.16 -13.17 0.37
N TYR A 378 10.03 -12.15 0.39
CA TYR A 378 10.68 -11.68 1.61
C TYR A 378 9.82 -10.70 2.38
N LYS A 379 9.26 -9.71 1.68
CA LYS A 379 8.67 -8.52 2.27
C LYS A 379 7.14 -8.52 2.39
N THR A 380 6.45 -9.55 1.87
CA THR A 380 4.99 -9.63 2.01
C THR A 380 4.58 -9.92 3.44
N MET A 381 3.70 -9.11 3.99
CA MET A 381 3.06 -9.35 5.28
C MET A 381 1.83 -10.25 5.11
N ASN A 382 0.90 -9.81 4.28
CA ASN A 382 -0.34 -10.52 4.01
C ASN A 382 -0.89 -10.20 2.62
N ILE A 383 -1.86 -11.00 2.17
CA ILE A 383 -2.63 -10.73 0.97
C ILE A 383 -4.12 -10.93 1.21
N ILE A 384 -4.95 -10.22 0.42
CA ILE A 384 -6.37 -10.52 0.25
C ILE A 384 -6.60 -11.03 -1.18
N ILE A 385 -7.35 -12.11 -1.31
CA ILE A 385 -7.73 -12.70 -2.59
C ILE A 385 -9.14 -13.28 -2.56
N HIS A 386 -9.72 -13.52 -3.74
CA HIS A 386 -10.93 -14.32 -3.86
C HIS A 386 -10.62 -15.82 -3.64
N LYS A 387 -11.46 -16.52 -2.90
CA LYS A 387 -11.27 -17.96 -2.56
C LYS A 387 -11.03 -18.88 -3.76
N ASP A 388 -11.62 -18.60 -4.92
CA ASP A 388 -11.49 -19.41 -6.14
C ASP A 388 -10.13 -19.20 -6.84
N ALA A 389 -9.38 -18.18 -6.43
CA ALA A 389 -8.00 -17.97 -6.84
C ALA A 389 -7.02 -18.93 -6.17
N VAL A 390 -7.40 -19.54 -5.03
CA VAL A 390 -6.54 -20.47 -4.31
C VAL A 390 -6.50 -21.84 -5.01
N PRO A 391 -5.31 -22.43 -5.24
CA PRO A 391 -5.21 -23.78 -5.81
C PRO A 391 -5.96 -24.80 -4.95
N THR A 392 -6.74 -25.66 -5.59
CA THR A 392 -7.59 -26.66 -4.91
C THR A 392 -6.79 -27.58 -3.98
N ALA A 393 -5.54 -27.91 -4.35
CA ALA A 393 -4.66 -28.74 -3.52
C ALA A 393 -4.33 -28.05 -2.19
N ILE A 394 -4.11 -26.74 -2.18
CA ILE A 394 -3.83 -25.96 -0.98
C ILE A 394 -5.11 -25.81 -0.15
N ARG A 395 -6.24 -25.46 -0.77
CA ARG A 395 -7.52 -25.33 -0.06
C ARG A 395 -7.93 -26.57 0.73
N LYS A 396 -7.64 -27.77 0.20
CA LYS A 396 -7.95 -29.04 0.87
C LYS A 396 -7.17 -29.26 2.16
N LYS A 397 -6.06 -28.56 2.36
CA LYS A 397 -5.21 -28.66 3.56
C LYS A 397 -5.64 -27.71 4.66
N LEU A 398 -6.36 -26.62 4.32
CA LEU A 398 -6.78 -25.61 5.28
C LEU A 398 -7.79 -26.19 6.27
N LYS A 399 -7.56 -25.92 7.54
CA LYS A 399 -8.58 -26.17 8.59
C LYS A 399 -9.66 -25.11 8.52
N LYS A 400 -10.91 -25.52 8.73
CA LYS A 400 -12.06 -24.62 8.71
C LYS A 400 -12.20 -23.86 10.04
#